data_6619da1e4dc8a57d14a24196b6e72ed7
#
_entry.id   6619da1e4dc8a57d14a24196b6e72ed7
#
_cell.length_a   1.000
_cell.length_b   1.000
_cell.length_c   1.000
_cell.angle_alpha   90.00
_cell.angle_beta   90.00
_cell.angle_gamma   90.00
#
_symmetry.space_group_name_H-M   'P 1'
#
loop_
_entity.id
_entity.type
_entity.pdbx_description
1 polymer ?
#
loop_
_entity_poly.entity_id
_entity_poly.type
_entity_poly.pdbx_seq_one_letter_code
_entity_poly.pdbx_strand_id
1 'polypeptide(L)' 'MDTEVLDLLLEKYQERINLLQDAIARGGCGTFDEYKYSCGQLRGLEAACLVVTDLKSTMENSDE' A
#
# COMPACT_ATOMS: atom_id res chain seq x y z
N MET A 1 21.63 5.31 7.49
CA MET A 1 21.22 5.14 6.09
C MET A 1 19.96 5.93 5.81
N ASP A 2 19.91 6.58 4.65
CA ASP A 2 18.78 7.44 4.30
C ASP A 2 17.55 6.61 3.92
N THR A 3 16.45 6.80 4.65
CA THR A 3 15.19 6.11 4.40
C THR A 3 14.14 7.00 3.74
N GLU A 4 14.52 8.19 3.30
CA GLU A 4 13.57 9.14 2.70
C GLU A 4 12.87 8.56 1.46
N VAL A 5 13.61 7.81 0.64
CA VAL A 5 13.03 7.18 -0.55
C VAL A 5 11.94 6.18 -0.15
N LEU A 6 12.18 5.41 0.90
CA LEU A 6 11.21 4.44 1.40
C LEU A 6 9.97 5.14 1.98
N ASP A 7 10.18 6.26 2.67
CA ASP A 7 9.06 7.06 3.20
C ASP A 7 8.20 7.60 2.06
N LEU A 8 8.83 8.08 1.00
CA LEU A 8 8.10 8.56 -0.17
C LEU A 8 7.32 7.44 -0.84
N LEU A 9 7.94 6.27 -0.96
CA LEU A 9 7.28 5.10 -1.54
C LEU A 9 6.05 4.69 -0.72
N LEU A 10 6.17 4.67 0.60
CA LEU A 10 5.04 4.37 1.49
C LEU A 10 3.91 5.39 1.30
N GLU A 11 4.26 6.67 1.17
CA GLU A 11 3.27 7.71 0.93
C GLU A 11 2.52 7.46 -0.38
N LYS A 12 3.23 7.08 -1.43
CA LYS A 12 2.62 6.80 -2.73
C LYS A 12 1.70 5.58 -2.67
N TYR A 13 2.11 4.53 -1.97
CA TYR A 13 1.26 3.37 -1.77
C TYR A 13 0.01 3.74 -0.98
N GLN A 14 0.15 4.56 0.05
CA GLN A 14 -1.01 4.98 0.86
C GLN A 14 -2.00 5.80 0.04
N GLU A 15 -1.52 6.67 -0.84
CA GLU A 15 -2.38 7.40 -1.76
C GLU A 15 -3.19 6.45 -2.64
N ARG A 16 -2.53 5.43 -3.17
CA ARG A 16 -3.18 4.45 -4.03
C ARG A 16 -4.23 3.64 -3.26
N ILE A 17 -3.89 3.26 -2.02
CA ILE A 17 -4.82 2.54 -1.14
C ILE A 17 -6.07 3.40 -0.90
N ASN A 18 -5.87 4.67 -0.59
CA ASN A 18 -6.99 5.58 -0.31
C ASN A 18 -7.91 5.73 -1.53
N LEU A 19 -7.33 5.84 -2.72
CA LEU A 19 -8.11 5.94 -3.95
C LEU A 19 -8.94 4.67 -4.19
N LEU A 20 -8.37 3.50 -3.97
CA LEU A 20 -9.08 2.24 -4.12
C LEU A 20 -10.20 2.10 -3.09
N GLN A 21 -9.94 2.46 -1.84
CA GLN A 21 -10.95 2.40 -0.80
C GLN A 21 -12.11 3.33 -1.11
N ASP A 22 -11.83 4.54 -1.58
CA ASP A 22 -12.86 5.48 -1.97
C ASP A 22 -13.70 4.95 -3.14
N ALA A 23 -13.06 4.37 -4.14
CA ALA A 23 -13.75 3.82 -5.29
C ALA A 23 -14.71 2.70 -4.88
N ILE A 24 -14.26 1.81 -4.00
CA ILE A 24 -15.09 0.71 -3.48
C ILE A 24 -16.26 1.27 -2.68
N ALA A 25 -16.00 2.21 -1.80
CA ALA A 25 -17.01 2.80 -0.91
C ALA A 25 -18.09 3.55 -1.68
N ARG A 26 -17.73 4.12 -2.85
CA ARG A 26 -18.68 4.88 -3.67
C ARG A 26 -19.46 4.00 -4.64
N GLY A 27 -19.30 2.68 -4.56
CA GLY A 27 -19.99 1.78 -5.46
C GLY A 27 -19.38 1.76 -6.86
N GLY A 28 -18.07 2.02 -6.97
CA GLY A 28 -17.38 2.01 -8.25
C GLY A 28 -17.21 0.63 -8.86
N CYS A 29 -17.57 -0.44 -8.12
CA CYS A 29 -17.51 -1.80 -8.62
C CYS A 29 -18.91 -2.20 -9.07
N GLY A 30 -19.08 -2.46 -10.37
CA GLY A 30 -20.39 -2.79 -10.95
C GLY A 30 -20.77 -4.24 -10.78
N THR A 31 -19.82 -5.12 -10.51
CA THR A 31 -20.04 -6.55 -10.36
C THR A 31 -19.29 -7.08 -9.15
N PHE A 32 -19.68 -8.28 -8.69
CA PHE A 32 -18.97 -8.96 -7.60
C PHE A 32 -17.53 -9.27 -7.99
N ASP A 33 -17.30 -9.64 -9.24
CA ASP A 33 -15.94 -9.93 -9.72
C ASP A 33 -15.05 -8.69 -9.70
N GLU A 34 -15.59 -7.54 -10.09
CA GLU A 34 -14.87 -6.28 -10.01
C GLU A 34 -14.54 -5.91 -8.56
N TYR A 35 -15.48 -6.15 -7.67
CA TYR A 35 -15.27 -5.92 -6.24
C TYR A 35 -14.14 -6.80 -5.71
N LYS A 36 -14.17 -8.08 -6.05
CA LYS A 36 -13.11 -9.02 -5.61
C LYS A 36 -11.75 -8.61 -6.18
N TYR A 37 -11.71 -8.20 -7.43
CA TYR A 37 -10.47 -7.73 -8.06
C TYR A 37 -9.91 -6.51 -7.31
N SER A 38 -10.76 -5.54 -7.03
CA SER A 38 -10.34 -4.33 -6.30
C SER A 38 -9.85 -4.65 -4.89
N CYS A 39 -10.51 -5.57 -4.21
CA CYS A 39 -10.05 -6.01 -2.88
C CYS A 39 -8.71 -6.71 -2.96
N GLY A 40 -8.47 -7.49 -4.02
CA GLY A 40 -7.19 -8.13 -4.26
C GLY A 40 -6.06 -7.12 -4.47
N GLN A 41 -6.34 -6.07 -5.26
CA GLN A 41 -5.38 -4.99 -5.45
C GLN A 41 -5.06 -4.28 -4.13
N LEU A 42 -6.10 -4.03 -3.32
CA LEU A 42 -5.93 -3.38 -2.03
C LEU A 42 -5.04 -4.22 -1.11
N ARG A 43 -5.29 -5.52 -1.03
CA ARG A 43 -4.47 -6.43 -0.24
C ARG A 43 -3.03 -6.47 -0.71
N GLY A 44 -2.83 -6.44 -2.03
CA GLY A 44 -1.49 -6.42 -2.61
C GLY A 44 -0.72 -5.16 -2.22
N LEU A 45 -1.39 -4.01 -2.25
CA LEU A 45 -0.79 -2.75 -1.85
C LEU A 45 -0.46 -2.72 -0.35
N GLU A 46 -1.36 -3.27 0.48
CA GLU A 46 -1.12 -3.37 1.91
C GLU A 46 0.08 -4.27 2.20
N ALA A 47 0.18 -5.39 1.49
CA ALA A 47 1.32 -6.31 1.62
C ALA A 47 2.61 -5.61 1.20
N ALA A 48 2.58 -4.82 0.13
CA ALA A 48 3.74 -4.07 -0.32
C ALA A 48 4.19 -3.06 0.75
N CYS A 49 3.24 -2.39 1.39
CA CYS A 49 3.56 -1.46 2.47
C CYS A 49 4.27 -2.16 3.63
N LEU A 50 3.84 -3.36 3.97
CA LEU A 50 4.50 -4.13 5.04
C LEU A 50 5.93 -4.47 4.67
N VAL A 51 6.18 -4.88 3.42
CA VAL A 51 7.53 -5.18 2.94
C VAL A 51 8.43 -3.95 3.05
N VAL A 52 7.94 -2.80 2.60
CA VAL A 52 8.73 -1.57 2.65
C VAL A 52 8.98 -1.13 4.10
N THR A 53 7.97 -1.27 4.96
CA THR A 53 8.10 -0.94 6.38
C THR A 53 9.14 -1.83 7.06
N ASP A 54 9.12 -3.12 6.76
CA ASP A 54 10.10 -4.07 7.30
C ASP A 54 11.51 -3.73 6.81
N LEU A 55 11.65 -3.40 5.54
CA LEU A 55 12.94 -3.01 4.98
C LEU A 55 13.47 -1.74 5.66
N LYS A 56 12.60 -0.76 5.84
CA LYS A 56 12.98 0.48 6.51
C LYS A 56 13.47 0.20 7.94
N SER A 57 12.74 -0.63 8.67
CA SER A 57 13.12 -1.01 10.02
C SER A 57 14.48 -1.71 10.04
N THR A 58 14.72 -2.62 9.11
CA THR A 58 15.99 -3.32 9.00
C THR A 58 17.13 -2.34 8.72
N MET A 59 16.91 -1.39 7.82
CA MET A 59 17.92 -0.39 7.48
C MET A 59 18.25 0.51 8.67
N GLU A 60 17.24 0.92 9.41
CA GLU A 60 17.45 1.75 10.61
C GLU A 60 18.21 1.00 11.69
N ASN A 61 17.90 -0.27 11.87
CA ASN A 61 18.55 -1.08 12.91
C ASN A 61 19.97 -1.47 12.53
N SER A 62 20.29 -1.56 11.25
CA SER A 62 21.62 -1.96 10.81
C SER A 62 22.68 -0.91 11.08
N ASP A 63 22.28 0.31 11.40
CA ASP A 63 23.21 1.40 11.71
C ASP A 63 23.72 1.35 13.16
N GLU A 64 23.17 0.46 13.96
CA GLU A 64 23.64 0.23 15.32
C GLU A 64 24.80 -0.79 15.33
#